data_dbcac095f6ceb08da79a697df05bf675
#
_entry.id   dbcac095f6ceb08da79a697df05bf675
#
_cell.length_a   1.000
_cell.length_b   1.000
_cell.length_c   1.000
_cell.angle_alpha   90.00
_cell.angle_beta   90.00
_cell.angle_gamma   90.00
#
_symmetry.space_group_name_H-M   'P 1'
#
loop_
_entity.id
_entity.type
_entity.pdbx_description
1 polymer ?
#
loop_
_entity_poly.entity_id
_entity_poly.type
_entity_poly.pdbx_seq_one_letter_code
_entity_poly.pdbx_strand_id
1 'polypeptide(L)'
;MKTKTIFLSVATLLSLLISEKATAQIGEPYIHDPSTIMECEGKYYTFGTGGGGLISEDGWTWNSGGVRPGRGAAPDAVKIGDRYLIAYSATGGGLGGSHRGTVLTMWNKTLDPNSPDFKYTEAIAVASSEDNEDCDAIDAGLLLDPTDGRLWLSYGTYFGFIRLVELDPTTGKRMEGNEPINIAIDCEATDLIYRNGWYYLLGTHGTCCDGPNSTYNIVVGRSRKVTGPYIDNMGRDMLEGGGKMVLAAGNRQTGPGHFGRFIETDGVEKMSCHFEADFDRGGRSVLAIRPLLWKNEWPVAGEVFKEGTYEIESERRGYALELSVDFVRMEGGRHRFWEKSDEPILPLKSQTLEDVIDTWPQGNIDVRIGDYMFRPHQKWTITAVPDAGGYLGGPYYKIVIEGTNRALAATADAEVTTVPEFTGAPEQLWKIEQLTDGTYRITPKKVSRANEELVLVSIGDSTPSLGKFDMNSDNSKWNFRNH
;
A
#
# COMPACT_ATOMS: atom_id res chain seq x y z
N MET A 1 60.70 -20.76 -36.39
CA MET A 1 59.52 -21.18 -35.60
C MET A 1 58.91 -19.94 -34.99
N LYS A 2 57.73 -19.50 -35.46
CA LYS A 2 56.99 -18.34 -34.94
C LYS A 2 55.84 -18.87 -34.09
N THR A 3 55.91 -18.68 -32.82
CA THR A 3 54.86 -19.05 -31.84
C THR A 3 53.74 -18.01 -31.92
N LYS A 4 52.57 -18.43 -32.35
CA LYS A 4 51.33 -17.58 -32.31
C LYS A 4 50.68 -17.72 -30.94
N THR A 5 50.70 -16.64 -30.19
CA THR A 5 49.92 -16.51 -28.95
C THR A 5 48.46 -16.22 -29.28
N ILE A 6 47.60 -17.15 -28.93
CA ILE A 6 46.13 -16.99 -29.06
C ILE A 6 45.65 -16.30 -27.79
N PHE A 7 45.16 -15.06 -27.91
CA PHE A 7 44.40 -14.39 -26.85
C PHE A 7 42.97 -14.92 -26.83
N LEU A 8 42.63 -15.64 -25.80
CA LEU A 8 41.28 -16.08 -25.52
C LEU A 8 40.59 -14.94 -24.75
N SER A 9 39.71 -14.20 -25.42
CA SER A 9 38.85 -13.20 -24.76
C SER A 9 37.74 -13.93 -24.02
N VAL A 10 37.81 -13.97 -22.69
CA VAL A 10 36.72 -14.40 -21.84
C VAL A 10 35.78 -13.22 -21.74
N ALA A 11 34.69 -13.22 -22.52
CA ALA A 11 33.57 -12.33 -22.31
C ALA A 11 32.80 -12.83 -21.08
N THR A 12 33.02 -12.17 -19.95
CA THR A 12 32.23 -12.37 -18.74
C THR A 12 30.82 -11.81 -19.00
N LEU A 13 29.88 -12.69 -19.30
CA LEU A 13 28.46 -12.35 -19.28
C LEU A 13 28.10 -12.03 -17.84
N LEU A 14 28.06 -10.75 -17.49
CA LEU A 14 27.45 -10.27 -16.27
C LEU A 14 25.94 -10.35 -16.51
N SER A 15 25.32 -11.47 -16.16
CA SER A 15 23.87 -11.55 -16.01
C SER A 15 23.50 -10.61 -14.87
N LEU A 16 23.05 -9.41 -15.20
CA LEU A 16 22.28 -8.58 -14.29
C LEU A 16 21.03 -9.40 -13.93
N LEU A 17 21.08 -10.05 -12.78
CA LEU A 17 19.88 -10.41 -12.07
C LEU A 17 19.20 -9.08 -11.74
N ILE A 18 18.25 -8.65 -12.58
CA ILE A 18 17.31 -7.62 -12.23
C ILE A 18 16.45 -8.27 -11.13
N SER A 19 16.85 -8.04 -9.89
CA SER A 19 15.96 -8.28 -8.76
C SER A 19 14.71 -7.47 -9.04
N GLU A 20 13.56 -8.13 -9.14
CA GLU A 20 12.26 -7.48 -9.11
C GLU A 20 12.17 -6.70 -7.79
N LYS A 21 12.61 -5.45 -7.82
CA LYS A 21 12.49 -4.58 -6.66
C LYS A 21 11.01 -4.26 -6.51
N ALA A 22 10.39 -4.87 -5.50
CA ALA A 22 9.15 -4.32 -4.99
C ALA A 22 9.38 -2.82 -4.71
N THR A 23 8.48 -1.96 -5.15
CA THR A 23 8.55 -0.51 -4.93
C THR A 23 8.23 -0.20 -3.47
N ALA A 24 9.16 -0.51 -2.58
CA ALA A 24 9.08 -0.15 -1.15
C ALA A 24 9.20 1.37 -0.98
N GLN A 25 8.83 1.88 0.19
CA GLN A 25 9.05 3.27 0.56
C GLN A 25 10.53 3.62 0.38
N ILE A 26 10.84 4.81 -0.13
CA ILE A 26 12.19 5.28 -0.36
C ILE A 26 12.63 6.34 0.67
N GLY A 27 13.88 6.80 0.57
CA GLY A 27 14.50 7.68 1.55
C GLY A 27 15.04 6.87 2.73
N GLU A 28 14.73 7.31 3.94
CA GLU A 28 15.14 6.69 5.19
C GLU A 28 13.92 6.19 6.01
N PRO A 29 13.14 5.21 5.51
CA PRO A 29 11.91 4.75 6.15
C PRO A 29 12.17 3.84 7.38
N TYR A 30 13.22 4.11 8.13
CA TYR A 30 13.62 3.29 9.27
C TYR A 30 12.85 3.66 10.52
N ILE A 31 12.02 2.75 10.98
CA ILE A 31 11.17 2.94 12.14
C ILE A 31 10.83 1.59 12.78
N HIS A 32 10.60 1.60 14.07
CA HIS A 32 10.00 0.50 14.83
C HIS A 32 8.72 1.00 15.49
N ASP A 33 7.67 0.20 15.51
CA ASP A 33 6.33 0.52 16.04
C ASP A 33 5.76 1.83 15.47
N PRO A 34 5.51 1.91 14.15
CA PRO A 34 4.96 3.12 13.56
C PRO A 34 3.51 3.33 14.00
N SER A 35 3.18 4.52 14.47
CA SER A 35 1.79 4.93 14.71
C SER A 35 0.97 4.92 13.43
N THR A 36 -0.34 5.02 13.54
CA THR A 36 -1.22 5.46 12.47
C THR A 36 -0.62 6.69 11.77
N ILE A 37 -0.57 6.67 10.43
CA ILE A 37 -0.04 7.79 9.64
C ILE A 37 -1.07 8.91 9.61
N MET A 38 -0.65 10.11 10.06
CA MET A 38 -1.49 11.30 10.09
C MET A 38 -1.11 12.27 8.98
N GLU A 39 -2.11 12.81 8.30
CA GLU A 39 -1.93 13.97 7.41
C GLU A 39 -2.06 15.25 8.22
N CYS A 40 -1.11 16.17 8.03
CA CYS A 40 -1.12 17.50 8.61
C CYS A 40 -0.50 18.49 7.63
N GLU A 41 -1.29 19.50 7.21
CA GLU A 41 -0.84 20.58 6.33
C GLU A 41 -0.22 20.09 5.01
N GLY A 42 -0.79 19.02 4.44
CA GLY A 42 -0.34 18.44 3.17
C GLY A 42 0.89 17.53 3.28
N LYS A 43 1.36 17.23 4.49
CA LYS A 43 2.44 16.28 4.77
C LYS A 43 1.94 15.12 5.61
N TYR A 44 2.70 14.03 5.60
CA TYR A 44 2.39 12.80 6.33
C TYR A 44 3.40 12.58 7.44
N TYR A 45 2.90 12.13 8.60
CA TYR A 45 3.67 11.93 9.82
C TYR A 45 3.35 10.58 10.44
N THR A 46 4.37 9.87 10.92
CA THR A 46 4.22 8.70 11.78
C THR A 46 5.27 8.74 12.88
N PHE A 47 4.89 8.31 14.07
CA PHE A 47 5.74 8.29 15.25
C PHE A 47 6.18 6.86 15.54
N GLY A 48 7.36 6.68 16.13
CA GLY A 48 7.90 5.36 16.45
C GLY A 48 8.42 5.26 17.88
N THR A 49 8.80 4.06 18.25
CA THR A 49 9.49 3.77 19.50
C THR A 49 10.78 4.59 19.63
N GLY A 50 11.07 5.08 20.85
CA GLY A 50 12.23 5.90 21.15
C GLY A 50 12.00 7.41 21.07
N GLY A 51 10.81 7.87 20.67
CA GLY A 51 10.46 9.29 20.57
C GLY A 51 10.76 9.91 19.19
N GLY A 52 11.22 9.12 18.23
CA GLY A 52 11.41 9.51 16.84
C GLY A 52 10.15 9.42 16.01
N GLY A 53 10.31 9.61 14.71
CA GLY A 53 9.24 9.47 13.73
C GLY A 53 9.74 9.74 12.32
N LEU A 54 8.84 9.69 11.37
CA LEU A 54 9.11 9.94 9.97
C LEU A 54 8.16 11.00 9.42
N ILE A 55 8.66 11.78 8.46
CA ILE A 55 7.90 12.79 7.72
C ILE A 55 7.98 12.48 6.22
N SER A 56 6.89 12.68 5.51
CA SER A 56 6.82 12.56 4.06
C SER A 56 5.98 13.67 3.44
N GLU A 57 6.44 14.18 2.28
CA GLU A 57 5.69 15.15 1.45
C GLU A 57 4.69 14.47 0.50
N ASP A 58 4.91 13.18 0.19
CA ASP A 58 4.17 12.46 -0.84
C ASP A 58 3.60 11.11 -0.35
N GLY A 59 3.87 10.73 0.91
CA GLY A 59 3.48 9.44 1.49
C GLY A 59 4.30 8.25 0.97
N TRP A 60 5.32 8.46 0.14
CA TRP A 60 6.20 7.42 -0.40
C TRP A 60 7.67 7.62 -0.06
N THR A 61 8.14 8.88 -0.11
CA THR A 61 9.51 9.27 0.29
C THR A 61 9.49 9.68 1.75
N TRP A 62 10.15 8.92 2.61
CA TRP A 62 10.14 9.13 4.05
C TRP A 62 11.51 9.53 4.57
N ASN A 63 11.54 10.48 5.48
CA ASN A 63 12.75 10.94 6.15
C ASN A 63 12.53 11.05 7.65
N SER A 64 13.62 11.01 8.43
CA SER A 64 13.56 11.22 9.87
C SER A 64 12.96 12.59 10.21
N GLY A 65 12.05 12.60 11.16
CA GLY A 65 11.31 13.80 11.59
C GLY A 65 10.21 13.42 12.58
N GLY A 66 9.07 14.14 12.55
CA GLY A 66 7.87 13.77 13.30
C GLY A 66 8.12 13.60 14.81
N VAL A 67 8.79 14.55 15.44
CA VAL A 67 9.24 14.44 16.82
C VAL A 67 8.07 14.61 17.78
N ARG A 68 7.97 13.71 18.76
CA ARG A 68 7.18 13.88 19.98
C ARG A 68 8.09 14.04 21.21
N PRO A 69 7.67 14.73 22.27
CA PRO A 69 8.46 14.83 23.50
C PRO A 69 8.54 13.48 24.23
N GLY A 70 9.64 13.31 24.98
CA GLY A 70 9.89 12.12 25.79
C GLY A 70 10.36 10.92 24.98
N ARG A 71 10.95 9.98 25.70
CA ARG A 71 11.21 8.63 25.23
C ARG A 71 9.99 7.77 25.53
N GLY A 72 9.86 6.65 24.88
CA GLY A 72 8.79 5.71 25.11
C GLY A 72 8.54 4.86 23.87
N ALA A 73 7.63 3.94 23.99
CA ALA A 73 7.42 2.90 22.99
C ALA A 73 6.01 2.97 22.38
N ALA A 74 5.89 2.37 21.22
CA ALA A 74 4.65 1.96 20.60
C ALA A 74 3.57 3.05 20.62
N PRO A 75 3.78 4.18 19.96
CA PRO A 75 2.82 5.27 19.90
C PRO A 75 1.69 4.99 18.92
N ASP A 76 0.54 5.61 19.18
CA ASP A 76 -0.48 5.79 18.15
C ASP A 76 -0.99 7.23 18.14
N ALA A 77 -1.67 7.63 17.07
CA ALA A 77 -2.16 8.97 16.85
C ALA A 77 -3.54 9.00 16.21
N VAL A 78 -4.37 9.96 16.63
CA VAL A 78 -5.69 10.20 16.02
C VAL A 78 -5.95 11.70 15.91
N LYS A 79 -6.56 12.13 14.81
CA LYS A 79 -7.02 13.51 14.61
C LYS A 79 -8.43 13.67 15.19
N ILE A 80 -8.62 14.64 16.06
CA ILE A 80 -9.93 14.97 16.66
C ILE A 80 -10.17 16.47 16.49
N GLY A 81 -11.11 16.81 15.61
CA GLY A 81 -11.34 18.21 15.24
C GLY A 81 -10.13 18.81 14.53
N ASP A 82 -9.59 19.88 15.10
CA ASP A 82 -8.45 20.66 14.56
C ASP A 82 -7.08 20.30 15.20
N ARG A 83 -7.01 19.23 15.99
CA ARG A 83 -5.80 18.82 16.71
C ARG A 83 -5.58 17.33 16.72
N TYR A 84 -4.41 16.92 17.16
CA TYR A 84 -3.95 15.53 17.17
C TYR A 84 -3.75 15.08 18.61
N LEU A 85 -4.31 13.93 18.96
CA LEU A 85 -4.02 13.19 20.19
C LEU A 85 -2.99 12.12 19.88
N ILE A 86 -1.90 12.11 20.63
CA ILE A 86 -0.88 11.07 20.54
C ILE A 86 -0.91 10.29 21.87
N ALA A 87 -1.02 8.97 21.76
CA ALA A 87 -0.83 8.04 22.87
C ALA A 87 0.52 7.34 22.73
N TYR A 88 1.21 7.07 23.85
CA TYR A 88 2.47 6.33 23.85
C TYR A 88 2.76 5.76 25.22
N SER A 89 3.64 4.76 25.30
CA SER A 89 4.05 4.13 26.55
C SER A 89 5.32 4.78 27.09
N ALA A 90 5.24 5.37 28.27
CA ALA A 90 6.40 5.99 28.92
C ALA A 90 7.33 4.95 29.54
N THR A 91 6.74 3.92 30.13
CA THR A 91 7.39 2.73 30.67
C THR A 91 6.61 1.52 30.20
N GLY A 92 7.19 0.36 30.23
CA GLY A 92 6.53 -0.89 29.85
C GLY A 92 7.46 -2.06 30.04
N GLY A 93 6.88 -3.24 30.22
CA GLY A 93 7.58 -4.49 30.21
C GLY A 93 8.21 -4.72 28.84
N GLY A 94 9.34 -5.31 28.83
CA GLY A 94 9.96 -5.85 27.63
C GLY A 94 10.16 -7.34 27.80
N LEU A 95 10.80 -7.98 26.85
CA LEU A 95 11.20 -9.38 26.95
C LEU A 95 11.95 -9.62 28.26
N GLY A 96 11.32 -10.38 29.18
CA GLY A 96 11.85 -10.65 30.52
C GLY A 96 11.77 -9.49 31.50
N GLY A 97 10.98 -8.44 31.20
CA GLY A 97 10.72 -7.30 32.06
C GLY A 97 9.59 -7.54 33.05
N SER A 98 9.26 -6.49 33.79
CA SER A 98 8.11 -6.46 34.66
C SER A 98 6.85 -6.07 33.87
N HIS A 99 5.67 -6.41 34.41
CA HIS A 99 4.37 -5.94 33.86
C HIS A 99 4.11 -4.44 34.14
N ARG A 100 5.04 -3.76 34.79
CA ARG A 100 4.89 -2.35 35.18
C ARG A 100 5.00 -1.45 33.96
N GLY A 101 3.90 -0.82 33.58
CA GLY A 101 3.77 0.06 32.42
C GLY A 101 2.90 1.28 32.66
N THR A 102 2.99 2.27 31.78
CA THR A 102 2.14 3.46 31.82
C THR A 102 1.93 4.00 30.41
N VAL A 103 0.68 4.07 29.96
CA VAL A 103 0.28 4.75 28.74
C VAL A 103 -0.09 6.19 29.03
N LEU A 104 0.49 7.09 28.26
CA LEU A 104 0.29 8.54 28.35
C LEU A 104 -0.39 9.06 27.10
N THR A 105 -1.19 10.13 27.24
CA THR A 105 -1.75 10.91 26.12
C THR A 105 -1.29 12.35 26.17
N MET A 106 -1.16 13.00 25.02
CA MET A 106 -0.87 14.43 24.88
C MET A 106 -1.42 14.97 23.56
N TRP A 107 -1.69 16.27 23.52
CA TRP A 107 -2.25 16.96 22.40
C TRP A 107 -1.23 17.85 21.69
N ASN A 108 -1.40 18.00 20.37
CA ASN A 108 -0.76 19.06 19.60
C ASN A 108 -1.73 19.58 18.54
N LYS A 109 -1.61 20.85 18.18
CA LYS A 109 -2.38 21.48 17.10
C LYS A 109 -1.85 21.13 15.72
N THR A 110 -0.55 20.93 15.60
CA THR A 110 0.13 20.63 14.34
C THR A 110 1.16 19.53 14.57
N LEU A 111 1.49 18.79 13.54
CA LEU A 111 2.56 17.77 13.57
C LEU A 111 3.83 18.27 12.88
N ASP A 112 3.83 19.49 12.28
CA ASP A 112 5.03 20.09 11.69
C ASP A 112 5.95 20.66 12.79
N PRO A 113 7.14 20.08 13.02
CA PRO A 113 8.09 20.58 14.02
C PRO A 113 8.60 22.00 13.75
N ASN A 114 8.45 22.50 12.51
CA ASN A 114 8.87 23.86 12.13
C ASN A 114 7.76 24.88 12.35
N SER A 115 6.55 24.46 12.66
CA SER A 115 5.44 25.37 12.93
C SER A 115 5.61 26.08 14.29
N PRO A 116 5.30 27.39 14.40
CA PRO A 116 5.30 28.10 15.68
C PRO A 116 4.26 27.55 16.66
N ASP A 117 3.23 26.85 16.16
CA ASP A 117 2.19 26.22 16.97
C ASP A 117 2.55 24.79 17.42
N PHE A 118 3.73 24.28 17.04
CA PHE A 118 4.21 22.96 17.44
C PHE A 118 4.53 22.92 18.94
N LYS A 119 3.53 22.59 19.71
CA LYS A 119 3.64 22.52 21.17
C LYS A 119 2.72 21.44 21.73
N TYR A 120 3.31 20.42 22.31
CA TYR A 120 2.56 19.41 23.03
C TYR A 120 2.07 19.92 24.40
N THR A 121 0.89 19.47 24.81
CA THR A 121 0.41 19.62 26.20
C THR A 121 1.26 18.77 27.14
N GLU A 122 1.07 18.95 28.44
CA GLU A 122 1.57 18.00 29.42
C GLU A 122 0.95 16.61 29.16
N ALA A 123 1.77 15.58 29.34
CA ALA A 123 1.35 14.20 29.19
C ALA A 123 0.48 13.76 30.37
N ILE A 124 -0.58 13.01 30.09
CA ILE A 124 -1.57 12.56 31.05
C ILE A 124 -1.55 11.02 31.07
N ALA A 125 -1.36 10.42 32.26
CA ALA A 125 -1.48 8.96 32.40
C ALA A 125 -2.96 8.54 32.28
N VAL A 126 -3.24 7.59 31.38
CA VAL A 126 -4.59 7.09 31.09
C VAL A 126 -4.74 5.61 31.40
N ALA A 127 -3.64 4.86 31.41
CA ALA A 127 -3.60 3.46 31.83
C ALA A 127 -2.27 3.20 32.53
N SER A 128 -2.27 2.29 33.50
CA SER A 128 -1.07 1.80 34.18
C SER A 128 -1.24 0.33 34.55
N SER A 129 -0.13 -0.34 34.77
CA SER A 129 -0.06 -1.72 35.24
C SER A 129 1.08 -1.88 36.24
N GLU A 130 0.95 -2.84 37.16
CA GLU A 130 1.94 -3.21 38.16
C GLU A 130 2.42 -4.64 37.91
N ASP A 131 3.53 -5.03 38.56
CA ASP A 131 4.20 -6.34 38.33
C ASP A 131 3.33 -7.56 38.62
N ASN A 132 2.28 -7.43 39.42
CA ASN A 132 1.36 -8.49 39.78
C ASN A 132 0.06 -8.51 38.95
N GLU A 133 -0.03 -7.66 37.94
CA GLU A 133 -1.18 -7.62 37.03
C GLU A 133 -1.00 -8.57 35.84
N ASP A 134 -2.11 -8.89 35.21
CA ASP A 134 -2.20 -9.76 34.04
C ASP A 134 -2.27 -8.96 32.72
N CYS A 135 -1.68 -7.78 32.70
CA CYS A 135 -1.61 -6.87 31.58
C CYS A 135 -0.38 -5.95 31.68
N ASP A 136 0.25 -5.66 30.57
CA ASP A 136 1.27 -4.61 30.45
C ASP A 136 0.61 -3.34 29.89
N ALA A 137 0.72 -2.19 30.57
CA ALA A 137 0.21 -0.94 30.04
C ALA A 137 1.20 -0.32 29.03
N ILE A 138 1.27 -0.93 27.84
CA ILE A 138 2.11 -0.55 26.72
C ILE A 138 1.32 -0.79 25.41
N ASP A 139 1.84 -0.38 24.27
CA ASP A 139 1.27 -0.58 22.93
C ASP A 139 -0.13 0.02 22.76
N ALA A 140 -0.16 1.35 22.75
CA ALA A 140 -1.39 2.11 22.64
C ALA A 140 -1.97 2.08 21.23
N GLY A 141 -3.25 1.75 21.09
CA GLY A 141 -4.03 1.91 19.84
C GLY A 141 -5.28 2.76 20.08
N LEU A 142 -5.52 3.77 19.25
CA LEU A 142 -6.59 4.76 19.41
C LEU A 142 -7.68 4.60 18.34
N LEU A 143 -8.94 4.55 18.74
CA LEU A 143 -10.09 4.63 17.85
C LEU A 143 -11.03 5.78 18.25
N LEU A 144 -11.16 6.79 17.42
CA LEU A 144 -12.34 7.67 17.47
C LEU A 144 -13.48 6.96 16.72
N ASP A 145 -14.45 6.45 17.49
CA ASP A 145 -15.53 5.66 16.93
C ASP A 145 -16.43 6.53 16.01
N PRO A 146 -16.52 6.22 14.71
CA PRO A 146 -17.29 7.02 13.78
C PRO A 146 -18.81 6.87 13.98
N THR A 147 -19.27 5.93 14.80
CA THR A 147 -20.69 5.67 15.02
C THR A 147 -21.30 6.57 16.09
N ASP A 148 -20.55 6.93 17.11
CA ASP A 148 -21.04 7.67 18.26
C ASP A 148 -20.07 8.76 18.79
N GLY A 149 -18.87 8.86 18.21
CA GLY A 149 -17.87 9.85 18.57
C GLY A 149 -17.10 9.55 19.85
N ARG A 150 -17.26 8.37 20.46
CA ARG A 150 -16.48 7.95 21.61
C ARG A 150 -15.04 7.66 21.22
N LEU A 151 -14.13 7.91 22.14
CA LEU A 151 -12.71 7.65 21.96
C LEU A 151 -12.30 6.42 22.77
N TRP A 152 -11.75 5.44 22.09
CA TRP A 152 -11.29 4.20 22.70
C TRP A 152 -9.78 4.07 22.64
N LEU A 153 -9.20 3.49 23.68
CA LEU A 153 -7.79 3.12 23.76
C LEU A 153 -7.68 1.62 24.05
N SER A 154 -7.04 0.88 23.16
CA SER A 154 -6.56 -0.47 23.43
C SER A 154 -5.09 -0.42 23.87
N TYR A 155 -4.68 -1.36 24.73
CA TYR A 155 -3.29 -1.47 25.19
C TYR A 155 -3.03 -2.86 25.76
N GLY A 156 -1.79 -3.30 25.74
CA GLY A 156 -1.36 -4.59 26.29
C GLY A 156 -0.37 -5.30 25.36
N THR A 157 0.22 -6.39 25.89
CA THR A 157 1.14 -7.26 25.17
C THR A 157 0.73 -8.74 25.26
N TYR A 158 1.42 -9.60 24.52
CA TYR A 158 1.23 -11.06 24.59
C TYR A 158 1.65 -11.71 25.92
N PHE A 159 2.18 -10.93 26.88
CA PHE A 159 2.44 -11.41 28.24
C PHE A 159 1.20 -11.39 29.14
N GLY A 160 0.08 -10.88 28.66
CA GLY A 160 -1.17 -10.80 29.40
C GLY A 160 -2.36 -10.49 28.50
N PHE A 161 -3.35 -9.81 29.05
CA PHE A 161 -4.52 -9.37 28.30
C PHE A 161 -4.28 -8.09 27.54
N ILE A 162 -4.86 -7.99 26.36
CA ILE A 162 -5.15 -6.70 25.74
C ILE A 162 -6.39 -6.13 26.40
N ARG A 163 -6.30 -4.90 26.85
CA ARG A 163 -7.37 -4.16 27.51
C ARG A 163 -7.87 -3.00 26.68
N LEU A 164 -9.16 -2.70 26.81
CA LEU A 164 -9.85 -1.58 26.20
C LEU A 164 -10.40 -0.66 27.29
N VAL A 165 -10.17 0.65 27.15
CA VAL A 165 -10.76 1.70 28.00
C VAL A 165 -11.31 2.84 27.15
N GLU A 166 -12.30 3.57 27.70
CA GLU A 166 -12.84 4.76 27.07
C GLU A 166 -12.13 6.02 27.56
N LEU A 167 -11.77 6.90 26.63
CA LEU A 167 -11.21 8.21 26.90
C LEU A 167 -12.22 9.32 26.55
N ASP A 168 -12.11 10.44 27.22
CA ASP A 168 -12.83 11.66 26.85
C ASP A 168 -12.21 12.27 25.58
N PRO A 169 -12.91 12.36 24.47
CA PRO A 169 -12.37 12.87 23.21
C PRO A 169 -12.01 14.35 23.24
N THR A 170 -12.44 15.10 24.26
CA THR A 170 -12.10 16.51 24.44
C THR A 170 -10.79 16.70 25.20
N THR A 171 -10.57 15.90 26.23
CA THR A 171 -9.43 16.04 27.13
C THR A 171 -8.33 15.01 26.91
N GLY A 172 -8.64 13.87 26.29
CA GLY A 172 -7.72 12.72 26.17
C GLY A 172 -7.53 11.94 27.47
N LYS A 173 -8.30 12.22 28.52
CA LYS A 173 -8.26 11.53 29.80
C LYS A 173 -9.12 10.29 29.80
N ARG A 174 -8.78 9.30 30.61
CA ARG A 174 -9.66 8.17 30.88
C ARG A 174 -10.98 8.65 31.49
N MET A 175 -12.09 8.08 31.01
CA MET A 175 -13.42 8.35 31.58
C MET A 175 -13.51 7.78 33.00
N GLU A 176 -14.03 8.58 33.93
CA GLU A 176 -14.24 8.15 35.32
C GLU A 176 -15.22 6.96 35.40
N GLY A 177 -14.91 5.98 36.24
CA GLY A 177 -15.73 4.78 36.43
C GLY A 177 -15.68 3.78 35.26
N ASN A 178 -14.85 4.03 34.26
CA ASN A 178 -14.65 3.11 33.15
C ASN A 178 -13.59 2.06 33.52
N GLU A 179 -14.03 0.83 33.82
CA GLU A 179 -13.12 -0.28 34.12
C GLU A 179 -12.55 -0.87 32.82
N PRO A 180 -11.27 -1.32 32.81
CA PRO A 180 -10.69 -1.95 31.65
C PRO A 180 -11.42 -3.24 31.27
N ILE A 181 -11.62 -3.44 29.98
CA ILE A 181 -12.27 -4.62 29.41
C ILE A 181 -11.20 -5.46 28.72
N ASN A 182 -11.07 -6.73 29.10
CA ASN A 182 -10.20 -7.66 28.40
C ASN A 182 -10.81 -8.03 27.05
N ILE A 183 -10.07 -7.89 25.94
CA ILE A 183 -10.56 -8.08 24.57
C ILE A 183 -9.77 -9.08 23.73
N ALA A 184 -8.52 -9.38 24.10
CA ALA A 184 -7.68 -10.36 23.43
C ALA A 184 -6.56 -10.87 24.35
N ILE A 185 -5.88 -11.93 23.92
CA ILE A 185 -4.61 -12.46 24.45
C ILE A 185 -3.70 -12.87 23.28
N ASP A 186 -2.45 -13.20 23.59
CA ASP A 186 -1.49 -13.77 22.63
C ASP A 186 -1.21 -12.87 21.42
N CYS A 187 -1.36 -11.57 21.62
CA CYS A 187 -1.00 -10.54 20.63
C CYS A 187 -0.63 -9.23 21.35
N GLU A 188 -0.08 -8.30 20.60
CA GLU A 188 0.24 -6.95 21.07
C GLU A 188 0.03 -5.92 19.96
N ALA A 189 0.37 -4.65 20.18
CA ALA A 189 0.28 -3.57 19.20
C ALA A 189 -1.08 -3.55 18.49
N THR A 190 -2.15 -3.55 19.28
CA THR A 190 -3.50 -3.65 18.75
C THR A 190 -4.03 -2.31 18.27
N ASP A 191 -4.74 -2.31 17.16
CA ASP A 191 -5.53 -1.18 16.67
C ASP A 191 -6.94 -1.65 16.27
N LEU A 192 -7.87 -0.71 16.33
CA LEU A 192 -9.28 -0.92 16.03
C LEU A 192 -9.70 -0.17 14.79
N ILE A 193 -10.44 -0.83 13.92
CA ILE A 193 -11.14 -0.18 12.81
C ILE A 193 -12.61 -0.53 12.82
N TYR A 194 -13.45 0.43 12.40
CA TYR A 194 -14.87 0.19 12.18
C TYR A 194 -15.18 0.23 10.69
N ARG A 195 -15.90 -0.79 10.20
CA ARG A 195 -16.34 -0.87 8.80
C ARG A 195 -17.64 -1.66 8.66
N ASN A 196 -18.63 -1.10 7.97
CA ASN A 196 -19.89 -1.79 7.61
C ASN A 196 -20.58 -2.48 8.79
N GLY A 197 -20.63 -1.83 9.96
CA GLY A 197 -21.27 -2.37 11.15
C GLY A 197 -20.47 -3.41 11.93
N TRP A 198 -19.17 -3.55 11.63
CA TRP A 198 -18.24 -4.40 12.36
C TRP A 198 -17.07 -3.58 12.92
N TYR A 199 -16.66 -3.90 14.13
CA TYR A 199 -15.37 -3.53 14.70
C TYR A 199 -14.39 -4.66 14.44
N TYR A 200 -13.22 -4.33 13.97
CA TYR A 200 -12.12 -5.25 13.73
C TYR A 200 -10.98 -4.89 14.67
N LEU A 201 -10.56 -5.86 15.49
CA LEU A 201 -9.38 -5.75 16.34
C LEU A 201 -8.23 -6.41 15.61
N LEU A 202 -7.27 -5.61 15.14
CA LEU A 202 -6.04 -6.09 14.56
C LEU A 202 -4.98 -6.16 15.67
N GLY A 203 -4.20 -7.21 15.69
CA GLY A 203 -3.13 -7.40 16.66
C GLY A 203 -1.92 -8.04 16.02
N THR A 204 -0.76 -7.83 16.61
CA THR A 204 0.50 -8.44 16.21
C THR A 204 0.74 -9.67 17.06
N HIS A 205 0.80 -10.84 16.43
CA HIS A 205 1.08 -12.13 17.03
C HIS A 205 2.53 -12.55 16.74
N GLY A 206 3.15 -13.30 17.61
CA GLY A 206 4.53 -13.80 17.46
C GLY A 206 5.52 -13.07 18.34
N THR A 207 6.82 -13.08 17.95
CA THR A 207 7.90 -12.55 18.79
C THR A 207 8.43 -11.22 18.29
N CYS A 208 8.47 -10.21 19.18
CA CYS A 208 9.06 -8.89 18.96
C CYS A 208 10.60 -8.93 18.99
N CYS A 209 11.18 -7.92 18.37
CA CYS A 209 12.53 -7.44 18.69
C CYS A 209 13.65 -8.45 18.42
N ASP A 210 13.41 -9.41 17.51
CA ASP A 210 14.34 -10.47 17.12
C ASP A 210 14.84 -10.30 15.66
N GLY A 211 14.58 -9.15 15.07
CA GLY A 211 15.03 -8.78 13.73
C GLY A 211 14.72 -9.86 12.69
N PRO A 212 15.75 -10.43 12.02
CA PRO A 212 15.54 -11.47 11.00
C PRO A 212 14.85 -12.75 11.49
N ASN A 213 14.85 -13.03 12.78
CA ASN A 213 14.24 -14.20 13.39
C ASN A 213 12.83 -13.93 13.92
N SER A 214 12.37 -12.69 13.88
CA SER A 214 11.02 -12.34 14.32
C SER A 214 9.96 -13.18 13.62
N THR A 215 9.02 -13.67 14.40
CA THR A 215 7.86 -14.43 13.91
C THR A 215 6.59 -13.59 13.85
N TYR A 216 6.72 -12.27 13.99
CA TYR A 216 5.61 -11.34 13.89
C TYR A 216 4.75 -11.58 12.66
N ASN A 217 3.46 -11.48 12.86
CA ASN A 217 2.42 -11.47 11.85
C ASN A 217 1.21 -10.70 12.37
N ILE A 218 0.40 -10.14 11.48
CA ILE A 218 -0.79 -9.39 11.83
C ILE A 218 -2.01 -10.29 11.69
N VAL A 219 -2.80 -10.38 12.76
CA VAL A 219 -4.05 -11.14 12.82
C VAL A 219 -5.23 -10.24 13.17
N VAL A 220 -6.46 -10.73 12.95
CA VAL A 220 -7.69 -9.96 13.17
C VAL A 220 -8.83 -10.83 13.69
N GLY A 221 -9.57 -10.29 14.67
CA GLY A 221 -10.92 -10.71 15.04
C GLY A 221 -11.93 -9.60 14.79
N ARG A 222 -13.21 -9.92 14.72
CA ARG A 222 -14.27 -8.93 14.54
C ARG A 222 -15.44 -9.09 15.52
N SER A 223 -16.13 -7.97 15.79
CA SER A 223 -17.28 -7.91 16.69
C SER A 223 -18.33 -6.92 16.20
N ARG A 224 -19.57 -7.08 16.62
CA ARG A 224 -20.61 -6.05 16.44
C ARG A 224 -20.58 -4.94 17.50
N LYS A 225 -19.76 -5.10 18.52
CA LYS A 225 -19.57 -4.14 19.61
C LYS A 225 -18.08 -3.85 19.76
N VAL A 226 -17.73 -2.59 20.00
CA VAL A 226 -16.34 -2.19 20.26
C VAL A 226 -15.74 -2.91 21.47
N THR A 227 -16.54 -3.31 22.44
CA THR A 227 -16.14 -4.06 23.63
C THR A 227 -15.98 -5.58 23.41
N GLY A 228 -16.15 -6.07 22.18
CA GLY A 228 -16.06 -7.50 21.86
C GLY A 228 -17.36 -8.29 22.11
N PRO A 229 -17.32 -9.65 22.13
CA PRO A 229 -16.15 -10.48 21.87
C PRO A 229 -15.67 -10.37 20.41
N TYR A 230 -14.36 -10.45 20.19
CA TYR A 230 -13.73 -10.43 18.88
C TYR A 230 -13.48 -11.85 18.40
N ILE A 231 -14.20 -12.26 17.38
CA ILE A 231 -14.20 -13.65 16.88
C ILE A 231 -13.52 -13.71 15.52
N ASP A 232 -12.67 -14.68 15.29
CA ASP A 232 -12.03 -14.91 13.99
C ASP A 232 -12.95 -15.63 12.99
N ASN A 233 -12.45 -15.89 11.79
CA ASN A 233 -13.20 -16.54 10.73
C ASN A 233 -13.47 -18.05 10.96
N MET A 234 -12.86 -18.64 11.97
CA MET A 234 -13.06 -20.04 12.40
C MET A 234 -13.98 -20.14 13.62
N GLY A 235 -14.45 -19.00 14.15
CA GLY A 235 -15.32 -18.94 15.32
C GLY A 235 -14.59 -18.90 16.66
N ARG A 236 -13.27 -18.73 16.67
CA ARG A 236 -12.47 -18.67 17.90
C ARG A 236 -12.37 -17.26 18.40
N ASP A 237 -12.57 -17.07 19.71
CA ASP A 237 -12.42 -15.77 20.38
C ASP A 237 -10.93 -15.36 20.48
N MET A 238 -10.64 -14.09 20.30
CA MET A 238 -9.29 -13.55 20.54
C MET A 238 -8.90 -13.62 22.01
N LEU A 239 -9.84 -13.70 22.94
CA LEU A 239 -9.58 -14.04 24.34
C LEU A 239 -9.13 -15.50 24.56
N GLU A 240 -9.24 -16.33 23.53
CA GLU A 240 -8.76 -17.72 23.49
C GLU A 240 -7.58 -17.90 22.51
N GLY A 241 -6.94 -16.78 22.08
CA GLY A 241 -5.87 -16.78 21.10
C GLY A 241 -6.36 -17.03 19.67
N GLY A 242 -7.60 -16.64 19.34
CA GLY A 242 -8.11 -16.60 17.98
C GLY A 242 -7.45 -15.46 17.17
N GLY A 243 -7.60 -15.52 15.87
CA GLY A 243 -7.12 -14.50 14.97
C GLY A 243 -6.94 -14.99 13.54
N LYS A 244 -7.57 -14.30 12.58
CA LYS A 244 -7.41 -14.56 11.16
C LYS A 244 -6.18 -13.81 10.64
N MET A 245 -5.33 -14.49 9.87
CA MET A 245 -4.15 -13.87 9.24
C MET A 245 -4.52 -12.73 8.30
N VAL A 246 -3.85 -11.58 8.46
CA VAL A 246 -3.92 -10.39 7.59
C VAL A 246 -2.62 -10.22 6.82
N LEU A 247 -1.46 -10.31 7.49
CA LEU A 247 -0.14 -10.15 6.89
C LEU A 247 0.88 -11.02 7.62
N ALA A 248 1.72 -11.71 6.86
CA ALA A 248 2.86 -12.49 7.35
C ALA A 248 4.14 -12.11 6.63
N ALA A 249 5.27 -12.68 7.06
CA ALA A 249 6.57 -12.52 6.41
C ALA A 249 6.52 -12.96 4.94
N GLY A 250 7.28 -12.26 4.09
CA GLY A 250 7.40 -12.55 2.65
C GLY A 250 8.23 -11.50 1.92
N ASN A 251 8.55 -11.77 0.66
CA ASN A 251 9.29 -10.82 -0.19
C ASN A 251 10.57 -10.25 0.47
N ARG A 252 11.36 -11.10 1.12
CA ARG A 252 12.60 -10.75 1.83
C ARG A 252 12.40 -9.74 2.99
N GLN A 253 11.17 -9.68 3.53
CA GLN A 253 10.79 -8.91 4.70
C GLN A 253 10.22 -9.84 5.76
N THR A 254 10.66 -9.69 7.01
CA THR A 254 10.31 -10.57 8.14
C THR A 254 9.70 -9.78 9.26
N GLY A 255 8.76 -10.40 9.96
CA GLY A 255 8.16 -9.87 11.16
C GLY A 255 7.31 -8.61 10.94
N PRO A 256 6.22 -8.66 10.11
CA PRO A 256 5.31 -7.53 10.00
C PRO A 256 4.49 -7.38 11.28
N GLY A 257 4.50 -6.18 11.85
CA GLY A 257 3.76 -5.87 13.06
C GLY A 257 3.40 -4.41 13.19
N HIS A 258 2.67 -4.11 14.25
CA HIS A 258 2.22 -2.77 14.60
C HIS A 258 1.39 -2.14 13.48
N PHE A 259 0.17 -2.67 13.29
CA PHE A 259 -0.78 -2.16 12.31
C PHE A 259 -1.16 -0.71 12.62
N GLY A 260 -1.17 0.13 11.59
CA GLY A 260 -1.72 1.48 11.62
C GLY A 260 -2.60 1.73 10.41
N ARG A 261 -3.56 2.61 10.55
CA ARG A 261 -4.40 3.10 9.44
C ARG A 261 -3.62 4.15 8.66
N PHE A 262 -3.90 4.29 7.37
CA PHE A 262 -3.28 5.35 6.59
C PHE A 262 -4.29 6.08 5.72
N ILE A 263 -4.95 5.39 4.80
CA ILE A 263 -5.88 5.98 3.84
C ILE A 263 -7.14 5.17 3.78
N GLU A 264 -8.25 5.89 3.70
CA GLU A 264 -9.58 5.34 3.52
C GLU A 264 -10.38 6.32 2.66
N THR A 265 -10.31 6.17 1.33
CA THR A 265 -11.01 7.04 0.39
C THR A 265 -11.27 6.35 -0.95
N ASP A 266 -12.46 6.57 -1.52
CA ASP A 266 -12.85 6.22 -2.90
C ASP A 266 -12.41 4.83 -3.37
N GLY A 267 -12.64 3.81 -2.53
CA GLY A 267 -12.29 2.42 -2.85
C GLY A 267 -10.81 2.07 -2.68
N VAL A 268 -9.96 3.01 -2.26
CA VAL A 268 -8.57 2.77 -1.87
C VAL A 268 -8.46 2.83 -0.37
N GLU A 269 -8.08 1.73 0.24
CA GLU A 269 -7.72 1.67 1.65
C GLU A 269 -6.27 1.21 1.77
N LYS A 270 -5.50 1.82 2.67
CA LYS A 270 -4.10 1.48 2.92
C LYS A 270 -3.85 1.39 4.41
N MET A 271 -3.00 0.44 4.77
CA MET A 271 -2.47 0.25 6.10
C MET A 271 -0.97 0.54 6.13
N SER A 272 -0.47 0.89 7.30
CA SER A 272 0.96 0.90 7.63
C SER A 272 1.28 -0.21 8.63
N CYS A 273 2.52 -0.63 8.63
CA CYS A 273 3.14 -1.47 9.66
C CYS A 273 4.66 -1.27 9.59
N HIS A 274 5.40 -1.88 10.49
CA HIS A 274 6.82 -2.12 10.24
C HIS A 274 7.05 -3.58 9.85
N PHE A 275 8.17 -3.84 9.18
CA PHE A 275 8.81 -5.15 9.20
C PHE A 275 9.99 -5.08 10.15
N GLU A 276 10.15 -6.07 11.02
CA GLU A 276 11.29 -6.18 11.94
C GLU A 276 12.62 -6.19 11.20
N ALA A 277 12.66 -6.85 10.03
CA ALA A 277 13.83 -6.86 9.18
C ALA A 277 13.47 -6.83 7.69
N ASP A 278 14.10 -5.91 6.95
CA ASP A 278 14.13 -5.86 5.50
C ASP A 278 15.51 -6.26 4.99
N PHE A 279 15.62 -7.41 4.34
CA PHE A 279 16.90 -7.93 3.87
C PHE A 279 17.51 -7.14 2.71
N ASP A 280 16.71 -6.35 1.99
CA ASP A 280 17.20 -5.45 0.95
C ASP A 280 17.74 -4.13 1.55
N ARG A 281 17.51 -3.92 2.85
CA ARG A 281 17.99 -2.77 3.64
C ARG A 281 18.88 -3.18 4.82
N GLY A 282 19.63 -4.29 4.64
CA GLY A 282 20.58 -4.78 5.63
C GLY A 282 19.95 -5.35 6.90
N GLY A 283 18.71 -5.82 6.83
CA GLY A 283 18.00 -6.39 7.98
C GLY A 283 17.52 -5.35 9.00
N ARG A 284 17.38 -4.09 8.60
CA ARG A 284 16.85 -3.02 9.45
C ARG A 284 15.33 -3.04 9.47
N SER A 285 14.76 -2.57 10.58
CA SER A 285 13.31 -2.33 10.69
C SER A 285 12.90 -1.16 9.81
N VAL A 286 11.81 -1.34 9.05
CA VAL A 286 11.34 -0.37 8.04
C VAL A 286 9.84 -0.19 8.07
N LEU A 287 9.39 1.03 7.78
CA LEU A 287 7.99 1.33 7.47
C LEU A 287 7.57 0.60 6.19
N ALA A 288 6.42 -0.03 6.25
CA ALA A 288 5.73 -0.58 5.08
C ALA A 288 4.33 0.01 4.97
N ILE A 289 3.93 0.34 3.75
CA ILE A 289 2.58 0.76 3.42
C ILE A 289 2.03 -0.25 2.41
N ARG A 290 0.87 -0.82 2.72
CA ARG A 290 0.23 -1.87 1.92
C ARG A 290 -1.21 -1.50 1.60
N PRO A 291 -1.74 -1.89 0.43
CA PRO A 291 -3.18 -1.89 0.22
C PRO A 291 -3.87 -2.73 1.29
N LEU A 292 -5.02 -2.28 1.76
CA LEU A 292 -5.91 -3.05 2.63
C LEU A 292 -7.12 -3.49 1.81
N LEU A 293 -7.19 -4.77 1.50
CA LEU A 293 -8.25 -5.37 0.70
C LEU A 293 -9.30 -6.00 1.62
N TRP A 294 -10.49 -6.19 1.08
CA TRP A 294 -11.60 -6.81 1.82
C TRP A 294 -12.15 -8.01 1.06
N LYS A 295 -11.99 -9.18 1.62
CA LYS A 295 -12.54 -10.42 1.07
C LYS A 295 -13.54 -11.04 2.04
N ASN A 296 -14.80 -11.16 1.63
CA ASN A 296 -15.88 -11.67 2.49
C ASN A 296 -15.97 -10.92 3.83
N GLU A 297 -15.85 -9.59 3.79
CA GLU A 297 -15.83 -8.71 4.97
C GLU A 297 -14.64 -8.97 5.92
N TRP A 298 -13.54 -9.52 5.47
CA TRP A 298 -12.31 -9.68 6.23
C TRP A 298 -11.17 -8.88 5.58
N PRO A 299 -10.38 -8.16 6.38
CA PRO A 299 -9.22 -7.42 5.86
C PRO A 299 -8.13 -8.40 5.44
N VAL A 300 -7.45 -8.06 4.36
CA VAL A 300 -6.30 -8.77 3.82
C VAL A 300 -5.30 -7.73 3.32
N ALA A 301 -4.04 -7.85 3.71
CA ALA A 301 -3.01 -6.98 3.15
C ALA A 301 -2.79 -7.32 1.67
N GLY A 302 -2.89 -6.30 0.82
CA GLY A 302 -2.57 -6.39 -0.59
C GLY A 302 -1.07 -6.37 -0.86
N GLU A 303 -0.70 -6.50 -2.12
CA GLU A 303 0.70 -6.42 -2.56
C GLU A 303 1.02 -5.03 -3.10
N VAL A 304 2.26 -4.59 -2.92
CA VAL A 304 2.78 -3.43 -3.64
C VAL A 304 2.87 -3.80 -5.13
N PHE A 305 2.42 -2.89 -6.00
CA PHE A 305 2.47 -3.11 -7.44
C PHE A 305 3.92 -3.35 -7.90
N LYS A 306 4.15 -4.42 -8.65
CA LYS A 306 5.47 -4.80 -9.15
C LYS A 306 5.71 -4.25 -10.56
N GLU A 307 6.91 -3.79 -10.81
CA GLU A 307 7.36 -3.47 -12.17
C GLU A 307 7.38 -4.73 -13.04
N GLY A 308 7.11 -4.59 -14.32
CA GLY A 308 7.09 -5.74 -15.23
C GLY A 308 6.39 -5.45 -16.55
N THR A 309 6.26 -6.49 -17.37
CA THR A 309 5.49 -6.44 -18.61
C THR A 309 4.15 -7.15 -18.40
N TYR A 310 3.09 -6.46 -18.77
CA TYR A 310 1.72 -6.86 -18.48
C TYR A 310 0.80 -6.73 -19.69
N GLU A 311 -0.23 -7.55 -19.73
CA GLU A 311 -1.52 -7.23 -20.29
C GLU A 311 -2.27 -6.32 -19.30
N ILE A 312 -2.84 -5.21 -19.76
CA ILE A 312 -3.69 -4.32 -18.97
C ILE A 312 -5.13 -4.59 -19.38
N GLU A 313 -5.89 -5.29 -18.55
CA GLU A 313 -7.22 -5.80 -18.86
C GLU A 313 -8.31 -4.99 -18.16
N SER A 314 -9.33 -4.57 -18.92
CA SER A 314 -10.52 -3.92 -18.35
C SER A 314 -11.39 -4.96 -17.61
N GLU A 315 -11.75 -4.69 -16.36
CA GLU A 315 -12.65 -5.55 -15.57
C GLU A 315 -14.03 -5.69 -16.24
N ARG A 316 -14.48 -4.66 -16.92
CA ARG A 316 -15.80 -4.63 -17.54
C ARG A 316 -16.02 -5.76 -18.55
N ARG A 317 -15.01 -6.10 -19.36
CA ARG A 317 -15.15 -7.07 -20.47
C ARG A 317 -14.01 -8.08 -20.58
N GLY A 318 -12.97 -7.94 -19.81
CA GLY A 318 -11.76 -8.73 -19.95
C GLY A 318 -10.98 -8.39 -21.23
N TYR A 319 -11.17 -7.20 -21.80
CA TYR A 319 -10.45 -6.76 -22.99
C TYR A 319 -9.16 -6.05 -22.61
N ALA A 320 -8.10 -6.34 -23.37
CA ALA A 320 -6.79 -5.75 -23.19
C ALA A 320 -6.71 -4.35 -23.80
N LEU A 321 -6.01 -3.45 -23.10
CA LEU A 321 -5.57 -2.17 -23.63
C LEU A 321 -4.49 -2.40 -24.71
N GLU A 322 -4.65 -1.82 -25.88
CA GLU A 322 -3.75 -1.99 -27.01
C GLU A 322 -3.59 -0.72 -27.85
N LEU A 323 -2.53 -0.64 -28.66
CA LEU A 323 -2.44 0.39 -29.69
C LEU A 323 -3.48 0.15 -30.76
N SER A 324 -4.08 1.21 -31.28
CA SER A 324 -4.98 1.17 -32.42
C SER A 324 -4.18 1.05 -33.74
N VAL A 325 -3.53 -0.10 -33.95
CA VAL A 325 -2.73 -0.42 -35.12
C VAL A 325 -3.17 -1.75 -35.73
N ASP A 326 -2.93 -1.94 -37.01
CA ASP A 326 -3.11 -3.23 -37.67
C ASP A 326 -1.96 -4.15 -37.25
N PHE A 327 -2.31 -5.38 -36.85
CA PHE A 327 -1.34 -6.40 -36.44
C PHE A 327 -1.06 -7.45 -37.54
N VAL A 328 -1.68 -7.29 -38.74
CA VAL A 328 -1.48 -8.17 -39.88
C VAL A 328 -0.93 -7.35 -41.02
N ARG A 329 0.30 -7.63 -41.42
CA ARG A 329 0.83 -7.11 -42.66
C ARG A 329 0.19 -7.93 -43.81
N MET A 330 -0.72 -7.33 -44.54
CA MET A 330 -1.28 -7.94 -45.77
C MET A 330 -0.21 -7.88 -46.85
N GLU A 331 0.62 -8.90 -46.96
CA GLU A 331 1.47 -9.05 -48.14
C GLU A 331 0.61 -9.49 -49.35
N GLY A 332 0.48 -8.60 -50.29
CA GLY A 332 0.02 -8.90 -51.63
C GLY A 332 -1.46 -9.28 -51.81
N GLY A 333 -2.31 -8.28 -51.98
CA GLY A 333 -3.62 -8.43 -52.62
C GLY A 333 -4.77 -8.87 -51.68
N ARG A 334 -5.94 -8.30 -51.91
CA ARG A 334 -7.17 -8.70 -51.21
C ARG A 334 -7.48 -10.16 -51.50
N HIS A 335 -7.37 -11.04 -50.49
CA HIS A 335 -7.99 -12.35 -50.56
C HIS A 335 -9.50 -12.17 -50.71
N ARG A 336 -10.06 -12.66 -51.80
CA ARG A 336 -11.50 -12.67 -51.99
C ARG A 336 -12.06 -13.80 -51.11
N PHE A 337 -12.89 -13.48 -50.18
CA PHE A 337 -13.54 -14.43 -49.26
C PHE A 337 -14.28 -15.60 -49.95
N TRP A 338 -14.51 -15.51 -51.25
CA TRP A 338 -15.22 -16.52 -52.06
C TRP A 338 -14.29 -17.39 -52.90
N GLU A 339 -12.99 -17.17 -52.89
CA GLU A 339 -12.04 -18.11 -53.49
C GLU A 339 -11.80 -19.22 -52.49
N LYS A 340 -12.34 -20.40 -52.74
CA LYS A 340 -12.02 -21.62 -52.03
C LYS A 340 -10.55 -21.93 -52.28
N SER A 341 -9.71 -21.72 -51.26
CA SER A 341 -8.35 -22.21 -51.25
C SER A 341 -8.39 -23.66 -50.74
N ASP A 342 -7.85 -24.58 -51.54
CA ASP A 342 -7.61 -25.95 -51.07
C ASP A 342 -6.39 -26.05 -50.16
N GLU A 343 -5.71 -24.93 -49.90
CA GLU A 343 -4.61 -24.88 -48.96
C GLU A 343 -5.12 -24.80 -47.51
N PRO A 344 -4.52 -25.55 -46.59
CA PRO A 344 -4.89 -25.50 -45.20
C PRO A 344 -4.65 -24.08 -44.63
N ILE A 345 -5.65 -23.54 -43.94
CA ILE A 345 -5.50 -22.29 -43.20
C ILE A 345 -4.43 -22.54 -42.11
N LEU A 346 -3.22 -22.06 -42.35
CA LEU A 346 -2.14 -22.13 -41.36
C LEU A 346 -2.47 -21.16 -40.21
N PRO A 347 -2.18 -21.54 -38.96
CA PRO A 347 -2.31 -20.62 -37.88
C PRO A 347 -1.47 -19.38 -38.15
N LEU A 348 -1.98 -18.20 -37.81
CA LEU A 348 -1.25 -16.94 -37.93
C LEU A 348 0.11 -17.08 -37.25
N LYS A 349 1.18 -16.82 -38.04
CA LYS A 349 2.53 -16.79 -37.49
C LYS A 349 2.60 -15.80 -36.35
N SER A 350 3.20 -16.19 -35.23
CA SER A 350 3.47 -15.23 -34.14
C SER A 350 4.32 -14.10 -34.72
N GLN A 351 3.87 -12.85 -34.50
CA GLN A 351 4.62 -11.67 -34.91
C GLN A 351 5.47 -11.19 -33.75
N THR A 352 6.72 -10.87 -34.07
CA THR A 352 7.62 -10.15 -33.12
C THR A 352 7.43 -8.65 -33.30
N LEU A 353 7.96 -7.86 -32.35
CA LEU A 353 7.95 -6.41 -32.47
C LEU A 353 8.68 -5.93 -33.73
N GLU A 354 9.81 -6.55 -34.05
CA GLU A 354 10.61 -6.21 -35.25
C GLU A 354 9.84 -6.44 -36.54
N ASP A 355 8.94 -7.42 -36.59
CA ASP A 355 8.11 -7.70 -37.77
C ASP A 355 7.10 -6.58 -38.09
N VAL A 356 6.70 -5.78 -37.08
CA VAL A 356 5.55 -4.85 -37.19
C VAL A 356 5.89 -3.39 -36.88
N ILE A 357 6.95 -3.10 -36.14
CA ILE A 357 7.23 -1.75 -35.61
C ILE A 357 7.37 -0.69 -36.71
N ASP A 358 7.96 -1.06 -37.83
CA ASP A 358 8.14 -0.16 -38.98
C ASP A 358 6.81 0.15 -39.71
N THR A 359 5.75 -0.58 -39.38
CA THR A 359 4.40 -0.35 -39.96
C THR A 359 3.60 0.65 -39.14
N TRP A 360 4.05 0.97 -37.92
CA TRP A 360 3.33 1.85 -37.03
C TRP A 360 3.52 3.33 -37.38
N PRO A 361 2.49 4.17 -37.19
CA PRO A 361 2.62 5.62 -37.36
C PRO A 361 3.76 6.19 -36.49
N GLN A 362 4.50 7.17 -37.03
CA GLN A 362 5.61 7.81 -36.34
C GLN A 362 5.14 8.78 -35.22
N GLY A 363 3.93 9.35 -35.37
CA GLY A 363 3.34 10.26 -34.38
C GLY A 363 2.64 9.56 -33.22
N ASN A 364 1.69 10.27 -32.63
CA ASN A 364 0.80 9.69 -31.62
C ASN A 364 -0.05 8.60 -32.23
N ILE A 365 -0.33 7.57 -31.43
CA ILE A 365 -1.21 6.47 -31.82
C ILE A 365 -2.29 6.35 -30.75
N ASP A 366 -3.54 6.27 -31.19
CA ASP A 366 -4.66 6.03 -30.30
C ASP A 366 -4.57 4.66 -29.63
N VAL A 367 -5.25 4.53 -28.52
CA VAL A 367 -5.44 3.26 -27.82
C VAL A 367 -6.88 2.78 -27.97
N ARG A 368 -7.05 1.49 -27.92
CA ARG A 368 -8.36 0.82 -27.88
C ARG A 368 -8.30 -0.35 -26.92
N ILE A 369 -9.43 -0.99 -26.68
CA ILE A 369 -9.50 -2.26 -25.94
C ILE A 369 -10.04 -3.35 -26.87
N GLY A 370 -9.49 -4.56 -26.78
CA GLY A 370 -9.86 -5.70 -27.61
C GLY A 370 -9.38 -7.02 -27.02
N ASP A 371 -9.67 -8.11 -27.73
CA ASP A 371 -9.22 -9.44 -27.30
C ASP A 371 -7.70 -9.51 -27.24
N TYR A 372 -7.19 -10.06 -26.13
CA TYR A 372 -5.76 -10.29 -26.00
C TYR A 372 -5.30 -11.47 -26.88
N MET A 373 -4.40 -11.19 -27.78
CA MET A 373 -3.90 -12.16 -28.77
C MET A 373 -2.38 -12.33 -28.74
N PHE A 374 -1.75 -11.98 -27.60
CA PHE A 374 -0.28 -12.06 -27.40
C PHE A 374 0.54 -11.23 -28.42
N ARG A 375 -0.05 -10.14 -28.94
CA ARG A 375 0.57 -9.30 -29.95
C ARG A 375 1.46 -8.22 -29.33
N PRO A 376 2.53 -7.77 -30.03
CA PRO A 376 3.46 -6.76 -29.52
C PRO A 376 2.77 -5.45 -29.08
N HIS A 377 1.74 -5.00 -29.78
CA HIS A 377 0.99 -3.78 -29.50
C HIS A 377 0.04 -3.88 -28.28
N GLN A 378 -0.03 -5.04 -27.62
CA GLN A 378 -0.87 -5.32 -26.44
C GLN A 378 -0.05 -5.52 -25.16
N LYS A 379 1.29 -5.48 -25.25
CA LYS A 379 2.19 -5.71 -24.12
C LYS A 379 2.76 -4.41 -23.61
N TRP A 380 2.56 -4.16 -22.32
CA TRP A 380 2.94 -2.91 -21.68
C TRP A 380 3.99 -3.15 -20.60
N THR A 381 5.15 -2.53 -20.74
CA THR A 381 6.15 -2.50 -19.69
C THR A 381 5.87 -1.33 -18.77
N ILE A 382 5.70 -1.62 -17.47
CA ILE A 382 5.41 -0.67 -16.41
C ILE A 382 6.64 -0.57 -15.52
N THR A 383 7.18 0.64 -15.39
CA THR A 383 8.39 0.91 -14.60
C THR A 383 8.18 2.14 -13.75
N ALA A 384 8.63 2.08 -12.49
CA ALA A 384 8.63 3.24 -11.59
C ALA A 384 9.53 4.36 -12.13
N VAL A 385 9.15 5.60 -11.83
CA VAL A 385 9.90 6.81 -12.16
C VAL A 385 10.19 7.57 -10.85
N PRO A 386 11.19 7.15 -10.07
CA PRO A 386 11.44 7.69 -8.73
C PRO A 386 11.65 9.21 -8.70
N ASP A 387 12.31 9.77 -9.72
CA ASP A 387 12.55 11.22 -9.83
C ASP A 387 11.26 12.03 -10.03
N ALA A 388 10.16 11.37 -10.38
CA ALA A 388 8.85 12.00 -10.48
C ALA A 388 8.14 12.13 -9.12
N GLY A 389 8.74 11.61 -8.03
CA GLY A 389 8.15 11.50 -6.71
C GLY A 389 7.18 10.33 -6.60
N GLY A 390 6.38 10.34 -5.56
CA GLY A 390 5.42 9.30 -5.27
C GLY A 390 4.03 9.83 -4.95
N TYR A 391 3.18 8.89 -4.58
CA TYR A 391 1.83 9.17 -4.14
C TYR A 391 1.37 8.08 -3.16
N LEU A 392 1.17 8.47 -1.91
CA LEU A 392 0.49 7.65 -0.88
C LEU A 392 0.96 6.18 -0.82
N GLY A 393 2.27 5.97 -0.69
CA GLY A 393 2.87 4.65 -0.50
C GLY A 393 3.43 3.99 -1.76
N GLY A 394 3.34 4.62 -2.93
CA GLY A 394 3.91 4.12 -4.18
C GLY A 394 4.49 5.21 -5.07
N PRO A 395 5.34 4.86 -6.07
CA PRO A 395 5.88 5.80 -7.04
C PRO A 395 4.86 6.18 -8.11
N TYR A 396 5.22 7.16 -8.93
CA TYR A 396 4.62 7.29 -10.25
C TYR A 396 5.29 6.30 -11.21
N TYR A 397 4.50 5.81 -12.17
CA TYR A 397 4.93 4.84 -13.18
C TYR A 397 4.88 5.44 -14.58
N LYS A 398 5.79 5.01 -15.45
CA LYS A 398 5.60 5.06 -16.90
C LYS A 398 5.01 3.74 -17.38
N ILE A 399 4.16 3.82 -18.40
CA ILE A 399 3.52 2.68 -19.06
C ILE A 399 3.91 2.78 -20.54
N VAL A 400 4.75 1.87 -21.03
CA VAL A 400 5.28 1.91 -22.39
C VAL A 400 5.03 0.59 -23.10
N ILE A 401 4.89 0.59 -24.41
CA ILE A 401 4.84 -0.65 -25.20
C ILE A 401 6.18 -1.39 -25.06
N GLU A 402 6.11 -2.68 -24.77
CA GLU A 402 7.28 -3.54 -24.59
C GLU A 402 8.29 -3.40 -25.72
N GLY A 403 9.57 -3.23 -25.39
CA GLY A 403 10.66 -3.08 -26.34
C GLY A 403 10.73 -1.73 -27.05
N THR A 404 9.88 -0.77 -26.68
CA THR A 404 9.88 0.59 -27.26
C THR A 404 9.97 1.65 -26.17
N ASN A 405 10.03 2.94 -26.60
CA ASN A 405 9.88 4.09 -25.69
C ASN A 405 8.51 4.79 -25.83
N ARG A 406 7.59 4.18 -26.61
CA ARG A 406 6.25 4.70 -26.84
C ARG A 406 5.41 4.62 -25.58
N ALA A 407 5.02 5.78 -25.04
CA ALA A 407 4.41 5.91 -23.71
C ALA A 407 2.91 6.21 -23.79
N LEU A 408 2.14 5.59 -22.90
CA LEU A 408 0.76 5.97 -22.60
C LEU A 408 0.71 7.37 -22.01
N ALA A 409 -0.17 8.22 -22.50
CA ALA A 409 -0.29 9.60 -22.07
C ALA A 409 -1.74 10.08 -22.03
N ALA A 410 -2.04 10.94 -21.05
CA ALA A 410 -3.29 11.69 -21.01
C ALA A 410 -3.24 12.88 -21.97
N THR A 411 -4.35 13.20 -22.63
CA THR A 411 -4.47 14.42 -23.43
C THR A 411 -5.12 15.55 -22.63
N ALA A 412 -5.01 16.77 -23.14
CA ALA A 412 -5.64 17.93 -22.51
C ALA A 412 -7.18 17.86 -22.50
N ASP A 413 -7.76 17.10 -23.41
CA ASP A 413 -9.21 16.94 -23.58
C ASP A 413 -9.75 15.69 -22.89
N ALA A 414 -8.97 15.16 -21.91
CA ALA A 414 -9.32 13.99 -21.10
C ALA A 414 -9.45 12.68 -21.90
N GLU A 415 -8.72 12.55 -22.98
CA GLU A 415 -8.57 11.31 -23.73
C GLU A 415 -7.23 10.65 -23.42
N VAL A 416 -7.06 9.43 -23.92
CA VAL A 416 -5.84 8.63 -23.74
C VAL A 416 -5.24 8.34 -25.13
N THR A 417 -3.95 8.51 -25.25
CA THR A 417 -3.19 8.24 -26.46
C THR A 417 -1.83 7.63 -26.11
N THR A 418 -1.05 7.24 -27.10
CA THR A 418 0.38 7.03 -26.91
C THR A 418 1.19 8.07 -27.67
N VAL A 419 2.26 8.53 -27.02
CA VAL A 419 3.26 9.40 -27.63
C VAL A 419 4.50 8.59 -28.00
N PRO A 420 5.27 8.99 -29.05
CA PRO A 420 6.42 8.20 -29.52
C PRO A 420 7.50 7.97 -28.45
N GLU A 421 7.68 8.95 -27.55
CA GLU A 421 8.77 8.98 -26.59
C GLU A 421 8.27 9.33 -25.18
N PHE A 422 8.72 8.55 -24.19
CA PHE A 422 8.58 8.94 -22.80
C PHE A 422 9.57 10.09 -22.48
N THR A 423 9.05 11.22 -22.05
CA THR A 423 9.84 12.43 -21.72
C THR A 423 9.81 12.78 -20.25
N GLY A 424 9.01 12.07 -19.43
CA GLY A 424 8.77 12.41 -18.03
C GLY A 424 7.73 13.52 -17.81
N ALA A 425 7.02 13.93 -18.87
CA ALA A 425 5.93 14.91 -18.74
C ALA A 425 4.84 14.37 -17.78
N PRO A 426 4.21 15.23 -16.97
CA PRO A 426 3.22 14.81 -15.98
C PRO A 426 2.04 14.01 -16.57
N GLU A 427 1.69 14.25 -17.82
CA GLU A 427 0.65 13.53 -18.56
C GLU A 427 1.05 12.11 -18.95
N GLN A 428 2.33 11.74 -18.86
CA GLN A 428 2.89 10.41 -19.13
C GLN A 428 3.18 9.60 -17.87
N LEU A 429 2.88 10.17 -16.70
CA LEU A 429 3.10 9.58 -15.39
C LEU A 429 1.78 9.09 -14.82
N TRP A 430 1.77 7.89 -14.25
CA TRP A 430 0.56 7.22 -13.80
C TRP A 430 0.68 6.74 -12.35
N LYS A 431 -0.41 6.89 -11.59
CA LYS A 431 -0.62 6.18 -10.32
C LYS A 431 -1.30 4.85 -10.63
N ILE A 432 -0.88 3.79 -9.98
CA ILE A 432 -1.51 2.47 -10.05
C ILE A 432 -1.83 2.07 -8.62
N GLU A 433 -3.12 2.07 -8.28
CA GLU A 433 -3.60 1.82 -6.93
C GLU A 433 -4.50 0.59 -6.89
N GLN A 434 -4.18 -0.35 -6.00
CA GLN A 434 -5.04 -1.50 -5.78
C GLN A 434 -6.26 -1.09 -4.97
N LEU A 435 -7.44 -1.42 -5.47
CA LEU A 435 -8.73 -1.16 -4.85
C LEU A 435 -9.05 -2.23 -3.79
N THR A 436 -10.00 -1.93 -2.94
CA THR A 436 -10.42 -2.83 -1.83
C THR A 436 -10.94 -4.19 -2.28
N ASP A 437 -11.38 -4.33 -3.52
CA ASP A 437 -11.81 -5.60 -4.13
C ASP A 437 -10.68 -6.37 -4.83
N GLY A 438 -9.47 -5.79 -4.90
CA GLY A 438 -8.29 -6.39 -5.50
C GLY A 438 -8.04 -5.98 -6.95
N THR A 439 -8.97 -5.30 -7.61
CA THR A 439 -8.75 -4.69 -8.92
C THR A 439 -7.90 -3.42 -8.79
N TYR A 440 -7.62 -2.75 -9.90
CA TYR A 440 -6.74 -1.58 -9.89
C TYR A 440 -7.41 -0.35 -10.51
N ARG A 441 -7.07 0.81 -9.97
CA ARG A 441 -7.33 2.12 -10.52
C ARG A 441 -6.05 2.66 -11.15
N ILE A 442 -6.13 3.19 -12.37
CA ILE A 442 -5.01 3.78 -13.12
C ILE A 442 -5.32 5.25 -13.33
N THR A 443 -4.50 6.14 -12.77
CA THR A 443 -4.77 7.58 -12.73
C THR A 443 -3.57 8.35 -13.28
N PRO A 444 -3.72 9.22 -14.30
CA PRO A 444 -2.62 10.07 -14.76
C PRO A 444 -2.26 11.09 -13.67
N LYS A 445 -0.98 11.41 -13.55
CA LYS A 445 -0.51 12.45 -12.61
C LYS A 445 -1.15 13.81 -12.90
N LYS A 446 -1.44 14.08 -14.16
CA LYS A 446 -2.07 15.33 -14.59
C LYS A 446 -2.90 15.17 -15.85
N VAL A 447 -4.03 15.87 -15.87
CA VAL A 447 -4.81 16.14 -17.07
C VAL A 447 -4.91 17.66 -17.21
N SER A 448 -4.32 18.23 -18.23
CA SER A 448 -4.01 19.69 -18.27
C SER A 448 -5.21 20.62 -18.19
N ARG A 449 -6.41 20.18 -18.61
CA ARG A 449 -7.65 20.99 -18.58
C ARG A 449 -8.68 20.48 -17.56
N ALA A 450 -8.39 19.42 -16.81
CA ALA A 450 -9.30 18.92 -15.80
C ALA A 450 -9.14 19.69 -14.48
N ASN A 451 -10.24 19.99 -13.83
CA ASN A 451 -10.30 20.58 -12.50
C ASN A 451 -10.45 19.53 -11.38
N GLU A 452 -10.56 18.28 -11.74
CA GLU A 452 -10.75 17.14 -10.85
C GLU A 452 -9.85 15.97 -11.29
N GLU A 453 -9.63 15.03 -10.38
CA GLU A 453 -8.90 13.81 -10.71
C GLU A 453 -9.74 12.92 -11.63
N LEU A 454 -9.14 12.48 -12.74
CA LEU A 454 -9.74 11.55 -13.69
C LEU A 454 -8.91 10.28 -13.75
N VAL A 455 -9.58 9.15 -13.99
CA VAL A 455 -8.95 7.83 -14.07
C VAL A 455 -9.15 7.22 -15.44
N LEU A 456 -8.33 6.23 -15.77
CA LEU A 456 -8.52 5.43 -17.00
C LEU A 456 -9.83 4.64 -16.87
N VAL A 457 -10.71 4.80 -17.86
CA VAL A 457 -12.02 4.13 -17.93
C VAL A 457 -12.20 3.48 -19.30
N SER A 458 -12.99 2.41 -19.34
CA SER A 458 -13.41 1.77 -20.59
C SER A 458 -14.82 2.23 -20.95
N ILE A 459 -14.98 2.79 -22.15
CA ILE A 459 -16.28 3.29 -22.65
C ILE A 459 -16.71 2.47 -23.86
N GLY A 460 -17.99 2.10 -23.92
CA GLY A 460 -18.49 1.28 -25.03
C GLY A 460 -17.77 -0.06 -25.12
N ASP A 461 -17.57 -0.58 -26.31
CA ASP A 461 -16.98 -1.91 -26.53
C ASP A 461 -15.48 -1.88 -26.82
N SER A 462 -14.91 -0.73 -27.18
CA SER A 462 -13.52 -0.67 -27.63
C SER A 462 -12.76 0.61 -27.27
N THR A 463 -13.37 1.55 -26.57
CA THR A 463 -12.77 2.87 -26.36
C THR A 463 -12.36 3.09 -24.91
N PRO A 464 -11.06 3.22 -24.60
CA PRO A 464 -10.59 3.76 -23.35
C PRO A 464 -10.64 5.30 -23.37
N SER A 465 -10.85 5.93 -22.23
CA SER A 465 -10.86 7.38 -22.06
C SER A 465 -10.46 7.73 -20.62
N LEU A 466 -10.53 9.00 -20.24
CA LEU A 466 -10.39 9.43 -18.86
C LEU A 466 -11.75 9.92 -18.33
N GLY A 467 -12.15 9.43 -17.19
CA GLY A 467 -13.43 9.75 -16.55
C GLY A 467 -13.36 9.78 -15.04
N LYS A 468 -14.48 10.15 -14.40
CA LYS A 468 -14.59 10.10 -12.95
C LYS A 468 -14.53 8.65 -12.48
N PHE A 469 -13.86 8.44 -11.35
CA PHE A 469 -13.84 7.14 -10.71
C PHE A 469 -15.20 6.80 -10.10
N ASP A 470 -15.64 5.56 -10.30
CA ASP A 470 -16.81 4.99 -9.64
C ASP A 470 -16.48 3.57 -9.17
N MET A 471 -16.38 3.38 -7.85
CA MET A 471 -16.07 2.08 -7.23
C MET A 471 -17.11 1.00 -7.57
N ASN A 472 -18.34 1.37 -7.91
CA ASN A 472 -19.41 0.44 -8.26
C ASN A 472 -19.48 0.10 -9.75
N SER A 473 -18.57 0.70 -10.57
CA SER A 473 -18.52 0.50 -12.02
C SER A 473 -17.25 -0.22 -12.44
N ASP A 474 -17.40 -1.36 -13.10
CA ASP A 474 -16.29 -2.09 -13.70
C ASP A 474 -15.60 -1.31 -14.83
N ASN A 475 -16.21 -0.22 -15.31
CA ASN A 475 -15.61 0.66 -16.31
C ASN A 475 -14.33 1.34 -15.83
N SER A 476 -14.19 1.57 -14.52
CA SER A 476 -13.03 2.27 -13.92
C SER A 476 -12.00 1.32 -13.33
N LYS A 477 -12.16 0.00 -13.55
CA LYS A 477 -11.36 -1.03 -12.91
C LYS A 477 -10.55 -1.82 -13.93
N TRP A 478 -9.34 -2.15 -13.54
CA TRP A 478 -8.35 -2.80 -14.38
C TRP A 478 -7.65 -3.94 -13.65
N ASN A 479 -7.13 -4.88 -14.42
CA ASN A 479 -6.29 -5.97 -13.96
C ASN A 479 -4.97 -5.98 -14.73
N PHE A 480 -3.92 -6.53 -14.11
CA PHE A 480 -2.61 -6.73 -14.72
C PHE A 480 -2.28 -8.21 -14.74
N ARG A 481 -1.99 -8.77 -15.91
CA ARG A 481 -1.59 -10.17 -16.08
C ARG A 481 -0.18 -10.25 -16.64
N ASN A 482 0.68 -10.99 -15.94
CA ASN A 482 2.02 -11.33 -16.41
C ASN A 482 1.95 -12.45 -17.47
N HIS A 483 2.83 -12.39 -18.45
CA HIS A 483 2.96 -13.38 -19.50
C HIS A 483 4.38 -13.92 -19.61
#